data_b42ea18f9fe65a5d56a5f84dda76935d
#
_entry.id   b42ea18f9fe65a5d56a5f84dda76935d
#
_cell.length_a   1.000
_cell.length_b   1.000
_cell.length_c   1.000
_cell.angle_alpha   90.00
_cell.angle_beta   90.00
_cell.angle_gamma   90.00
#
_symmetry.space_group_name_H-M   'P 1'
#
loop_
_entity.id
_entity.type
_entity.pdbx_description
1 polymer ?
#
loop_
_entity_poly.entity_id
_entity_poly.type
_entity_poly.pdbx_seq_one_letter_code
_entity_poly.pdbx_strand_id
1 'polypeptide(L)'
;MKIVNAVLIGAASLFSSYVVAEACQITLSQPNVSFGRFKQDDIIASRKNWNRMPGKEVTATVFCPQPRVMALFLQSTSGSNGGVLFGQKSRLALVASNILVDGHHYNLVRTSDRVSFTSAETPKEKVFLRNNDGILAYQNGLPVRGKQMSVTIKIIPVINDDQLRGIPDNTELESALAWELLTTK
;
A
#
# COMPACT_ATOMS: atom_id res chain seq x y z
N MET A 1 59.75 -52.14 -19.06
CA MET A 1 58.99 -51.12 -19.81
C MET A 1 57.74 -50.84 -18.99
N LYS A 2 57.69 -49.71 -18.19
CA LYS A 2 56.57 -49.37 -17.31
C LYS A 2 55.84 -48.22 -17.93
N ILE A 3 54.56 -48.41 -18.30
CA ILE A 3 53.67 -47.40 -18.83
C ILE A 3 52.98 -46.72 -17.67
N VAL A 4 53.19 -45.43 -17.49
CA VAL A 4 52.52 -44.62 -16.46
C VAL A 4 51.34 -43.92 -17.13
N ASN A 5 50.08 -44.34 -16.76
CA ASN A 5 48.86 -43.66 -17.18
C ASN A 5 48.65 -42.43 -16.26
N ALA A 6 48.75 -41.23 -16.87
CA ALA A 6 48.34 -40.01 -16.23
C ALA A 6 46.86 -39.76 -16.46
N VAL A 7 46.04 -39.84 -15.38
CA VAL A 7 44.64 -39.48 -15.42
C VAL A 7 44.52 -37.99 -15.15
N LEU A 8 44.11 -37.20 -16.14
CA LEU A 8 43.78 -35.77 -16.01
C LEU A 8 42.35 -35.66 -15.48
N ILE A 9 42.20 -35.29 -14.21
CA ILE A 9 40.88 -34.95 -13.65
C ILE A 9 40.61 -33.49 -13.96
N GLY A 10 39.74 -33.23 -14.91
CA GLY A 10 39.24 -31.90 -15.24
C GLY A 10 38.22 -31.46 -14.18
N ALA A 11 38.58 -30.49 -13.34
CA ALA A 11 37.66 -29.83 -12.41
C ALA A 11 36.73 -28.92 -13.20
N ALA A 12 35.51 -29.36 -13.47
CA ALA A 12 34.44 -28.52 -14.00
C ALA A 12 33.88 -27.65 -12.86
N SER A 13 34.31 -26.39 -12.78
CA SER A 13 33.77 -25.39 -11.87
C SER A 13 32.36 -25.00 -12.32
N LEU A 14 31.34 -25.51 -11.65
CA LEU A 14 29.96 -25.08 -11.81
C LEU A 14 29.82 -23.67 -11.24
N PHE A 15 29.90 -22.65 -12.10
CA PHE A 15 29.49 -21.31 -11.76
C PHE A 15 27.95 -21.28 -11.62
N SER A 16 27.47 -21.47 -10.39
CA SER A 16 26.07 -21.21 -10.06
C SER A 16 25.84 -19.71 -10.17
N SER A 17 25.31 -19.27 -11.31
CA SER A 17 24.81 -17.90 -11.48
C SER A 17 23.60 -17.74 -10.55
N TYR A 18 23.77 -17.05 -9.44
CA TYR A 18 22.66 -16.59 -8.60
C TYR A 18 21.86 -15.59 -9.44
N VAL A 19 20.77 -16.05 -10.02
CA VAL A 19 19.75 -15.15 -10.57
C VAL A 19 19.07 -14.50 -9.37
N VAL A 20 19.58 -13.33 -8.96
CA VAL A 20 18.86 -12.47 -8.01
C VAL A 20 17.60 -12.05 -8.75
N ALA A 21 16.46 -12.58 -8.32
CA ALA A 21 15.17 -12.16 -8.85
C ALA A 21 15.04 -10.64 -8.62
N GLU A 22 14.95 -9.86 -9.70
CA GLU A 22 14.78 -8.41 -9.70
C GLU A 22 13.37 -8.05 -9.21
N ALA A 23 13.04 -8.43 -7.97
CA ALA A 23 11.76 -8.13 -7.37
C ALA A 23 11.74 -6.69 -6.86
N CYS A 24 10.66 -5.98 -7.18
CA CYS A 24 10.39 -4.70 -6.55
C CYS A 24 10.08 -4.91 -5.05
N GLN A 25 10.47 -3.95 -4.23
CA GLN A 25 10.29 -3.98 -2.78
C GLN A 25 9.39 -2.83 -2.34
N ILE A 26 8.56 -3.10 -1.32
CA ILE A 26 7.76 -2.09 -0.64
C ILE A 26 8.21 -1.95 0.80
N THR A 27 8.29 -0.72 1.27
CA THR A 27 8.58 -0.37 2.67
C THR A 27 7.55 0.64 3.15
N LEU A 28 7.03 0.44 4.36
CA LEU A 28 6.16 1.39 5.04
C LEU A 28 6.93 2.13 6.13
N SER A 29 6.75 3.45 6.24
CA SER A 29 7.38 4.24 7.30
C SER A 29 6.96 3.78 8.70
N GLN A 30 5.72 3.26 8.81
CA GLN A 30 5.16 2.68 10.03
C GLN A 30 4.31 1.46 9.65
N PRO A 31 4.76 0.23 9.92
CA PRO A 31 3.97 -0.97 9.66
C PRO A 31 2.78 -1.12 10.62
N ASN A 32 2.91 -0.57 11.84
CA ASN A 32 1.86 -0.57 12.85
C ASN A 32 1.48 0.87 13.21
N VAL A 33 0.20 1.20 13.07
CA VAL A 33 -0.34 2.54 13.36
C VAL A 33 -1.27 2.44 14.56
N SER A 34 -0.85 2.97 15.71
CA SER A 34 -1.69 3.06 16.90
C SER A 34 -2.31 4.46 16.99
N PHE A 35 -3.61 4.53 17.19
CA PHE A 35 -4.32 5.79 17.44
C PHE A 35 -4.45 6.11 18.93
N GLY A 36 -3.98 5.21 19.80
CA GLY A 36 -4.11 5.38 21.24
C GLY A 36 -5.54 5.20 21.74
N ARG A 37 -5.86 5.83 22.86
CA ARG A 37 -7.21 5.84 23.44
C ARG A 37 -7.99 7.02 22.89
N PHE A 38 -9.18 6.78 22.37
CA PHE A 38 -10.08 7.84 21.96
C PHE A 38 -10.88 8.37 23.16
N LYS A 39 -10.98 9.69 23.25
CA LYS A 39 -11.84 10.40 24.19
C LYS A 39 -12.89 11.20 23.40
N GLN A 40 -13.96 11.60 24.07
CA GLN A 40 -15.01 12.38 23.43
C GLN A 40 -14.49 13.70 22.86
N ASP A 41 -13.48 14.29 23.49
CA ASP A 41 -12.83 15.53 23.06
C ASP A 41 -11.97 15.35 21.80
N ASP A 42 -11.64 14.12 21.44
CA ASP A 42 -10.86 13.81 20.23
C ASP A 42 -11.72 13.86 18.93
N ILE A 43 -13.02 14.04 19.05
CA ILE A 43 -13.93 14.11 17.92
C ILE A 43 -13.72 15.41 17.14
N ILE A 44 -13.26 15.31 15.88
CA ILE A 44 -13.06 16.47 14.99
C ILE A 44 -14.35 16.88 14.32
N ALA A 45 -15.16 15.90 13.91
CA ALA A 45 -16.43 16.14 13.22
C ALA A 45 -17.37 14.94 13.42
N SER A 46 -18.63 15.24 13.72
CA SER A 46 -19.69 14.26 13.83
C SER A 46 -20.76 14.53 12.77
N ARG A 47 -21.20 13.49 12.06
CA ARG A 47 -22.35 13.53 11.11
C ARG A 47 -23.13 12.24 11.20
N LYS A 48 -24.44 12.32 11.49
CA LYS A 48 -25.37 11.18 11.42
C LYS A 48 -24.78 9.89 12.01
N ASN A 49 -24.43 9.89 13.28
CA ASN A 49 -23.89 8.75 14.02
C ASN A 49 -22.44 8.34 13.62
N TRP A 50 -21.68 9.21 12.96
CA TRP A 50 -20.28 8.97 12.61
C TRP A 50 -19.36 10.05 13.15
N ASN A 51 -18.34 9.65 13.90
CA ASN A 51 -17.38 10.51 14.54
C ASN A 51 -16.02 10.36 13.87
N ARG A 52 -15.51 11.43 13.31
CA ARG A 52 -14.20 11.46 12.70
C ARG A 52 -13.15 11.82 13.76
N MET A 53 -12.13 10.98 13.84
CA MET A 53 -11.01 11.15 14.76
C MET A 53 -9.78 11.73 14.06
N PRO A 54 -8.75 12.20 14.81
CA PRO A 54 -7.47 12.58 14.23
C PRO A 54 -6.86 11.44 13.40
N GLY A 55 -6.39 11.75 12.21
CA GLY A 55 -5.73 10.78 11.33
C GLY A 55 -4.21 10.77 11.54
N LYS A 56 -3.58 9.65 11.15
CA LYS A 56 -2.13 9.51 11.05
C LYS A 56 -1.69 9.28 9.61
N GLU A 57 -0.48 9.66 9.30
CA GLU A 57 0.09 9.52 7.96
C GLU A 57 1.18 8.45 7.95
N VAL A 58 1.14 7.62 6.93
CA VAL A 58 2.13 6.59 6.63
C VAL A 58 2.63 6.82 5.22
N THR A 59 3.93 6.76 5.02
CA THR A 59 4.51 6.78 3.67
C THR A 59 4.82 5.36 3.24
N ALA A 60 4.29 4.97 2.09
CA ALA A 60 4.69 3.75 1.39
C ALA A 60 5.74 4.12 0.34
N THR A 61 6.89 3.45 0.38
CA THR A 61 7.98 3.61 -0.59
C THR A 61 8.19 2.30 -1.33
N VAL A 62 8.25 2.38 -2.65
CA VAL A 62 8.52 1.25 -3.54
C VAL A 62 9.85 1.50 -4.24
N PHE A 63 10.65 0.46 -4.34
CA PHE A 63 11.87 0.47 -5.14
C PHE A 63 11.88 -0.72 -6.10
N CYS A 64 12.18 -0.46 -7.37
CA CYS A 64 12.35 -1.45 -8.42
C CYS A 64 13.74 -1.32 -9.06
N PRO A 65 14.48 -2.42 -9.29
CA PRO A 65 15.79 -2.38 -9.94
C PRO A 65 15.76 -1.80 -11.35
N GLN A 66 14.65 -2.02 -12.07
CA GLN A 66 14.41 -1.51 -13.41
C GLN A 66 13.17 -0.61 -13.44
N PRO A 67 13.11 0.41 -14.33
CA PRO A 67 11.94 1.28 -14.45
C PRO A 67 10.68 0.48 -14.80
N ARG A 68 9.63 0.61 -13.97
CA ARG A 68 8.33 -0.05 -14.14
C ARG A 68 7.19 0.92 -13.86
N VAL A 69 6.02 0.62 -14.38
CA VAL A 69 4.79 1.19 -13.83
C VAL A 69 4.52 0.47 -12.51
N MET A 70 4.28 1.24 -11.45
CA MET A 70 4.06 0.73 -10.09
C MET A 70 2.64 1.08 -9.64
N ALA A 71 1.85 0.07 -9.29
CA ALA A 71 0.52 0.24 -8.71
C ALA A 71 0.48 -0.42 -7.33
N LEU A 72 0.04 0.33 -6.33
CA LEU A 72 -0.05 -0.13 -4.95
C LEU A 72 -1.51 -0.38 -4.58
N PHE A 73 -1.88 -1.64 -4.40
CA PHE A 73 -3.24 -2.08 -4.10
C PHE A 73 -3.46 -2.27 -2.61
N LEU A 74 -4.55 -1.70 -2.10
CA LEU A 74 -5.00 -1.88 -0.73
C LEU A 74 -5.84 -3.16 -0.62
N GLN A 75 -5.50 -4.02 0.33
CA GLN A 75 -6.30 -5.17 0.73
C GLN A 75 -6.65 -5.08 2.22
N SER A 76 -7.91 -5.27 2.54
CA SER A 76 -8.40 -5.19 3.91
C SER A 76 -9.71 -5.96 4.06
N THR A 77 -10.22 -6.07 5.28
CA THR A 77 -11.58 -6.50 5.50
C THR A 77 -12.54 -5.42 5.03
N SER A 78 -13.46 -5.77 4.11
CA SER A 78 -14.46 -4.85 3.59
C SER A 78 -15.56 -4.58 4.61
N GLY A 79 -15.80 -3.31 4.87
CA GLY A 79 -17.01 -2.83 5.52
C GLY A 79 -18.11 -2.49 4.51
N SER A 80 -19.12 -1.75 4.94
CA SER A 80 -20.19 -1.26 4.07
C SER A 80 -19.64 -0.37 2.95
N ASN A 81 -20.21 -0.50 1.75
CA ASN A 81 -19.84 0.30 0.56
C ASN A 81 -18.37 0.21 0.14
N GLY A 82 -17.71 -0.94 0.39
CA GLY A 82 -16.30 -1.15 0.04
C GLY A 82 -15.31 -0.38 0.91
N GLY A 83 -15.75 0.26 1.98
CA GLY A 83 -14.85 0.90 2.95
C GLY A 83 -14.04 -0.12 3.73
N VAL A 84 -12.99 0.32 4.39
CA VAL A 84 -12.16 -0.52 5.26
C VAL A 84 -12.82 -0.64 6.62
N LEU A 85 -13.10 -1.88 7.06
CA LEU A 85 -13.70 -2.14 8.36
C LEU A 85 -12.70 -1.82 9.49
N PHE A 86 -13.18 -1.19 10.57
CA PHE A 86 -12.42 -0.91 11.78
C PHE A 86 -13.24 -1.34 13.00
N GLY A 87 -12.76 -2.35 13.69
CA GLY A 87 -13.58 -3.04 14.69
C GLY A 87 -14.79 -3.73 14.03
N GLN A 88 -15.95 -3.67 14.66
CA GLN A 88 -17.16 -4.35 14.18
C GLN A 88 -18.09 -3.48 13.32
N LYS A 89 -18.20 -2.18 13.63
CA LYS A 89 -19.18 -1.27 13.01
C LYS A 89 -18.56 0.02 12.49
N SER A 90 -17.31 0.30 12.84
CA SER A 90 -16.58 1.50 12.43
C SER A 90 -15.79 1.27 11.14
N ARG A 91 -15.15 2.31 10.63
CA ARG A 91 -14.36 2.24 9.40
C ARG A 91 -13.11 3.10 9.48
N LEU A 92 -12.12 2.77 8.65
CA LEU A 92 -11.02 3.65 8.32
C LEU A 92 -11.32 4.35 6.99
N ALA A 93 -11.16 5.66 6.97
CA ALA A 93 -11.06 6.42 5.73
C ALA A 93 -9.58 6.57 5.38
N LEU A 94 -9.20 6.11 4.20
CA LEU A 94 -7.83 6.21 3.70
C LEU A 94 -7.79 7.22 2.55
N VAL A 95 -6.81 8.13 2.62
CA VAL A 95 -6.58 9.15 1.59
C VAL A 95 -5.14 9.04 1.14
N ALA A 96 -4.93 8.68 -0.12
CA ALA A 96 -3.61 8.76 -0.74
C ALA A 96 -3.38 10.16 -1.31
N SER A 97 -2.16 10.67 -1.16
CA SER A 97 -1.72 11.99 -1.63
C SER A 97 -0.22 12.01 -1.82
N ASN A 98 0.29 13.07 -2.43
CA ASN A 98 1.72 13.34 -2.54
C ASN A 98 2.50 12.17 -3.14
N ILE A 99 2.09 11.71 -4.34
CA ILE A 99 2.81 10.64 -5.03
C ILE A 99 4.01 11.21 -5.78
N LEU A 100 5.18 10.61 -5.55
CA LEU A 100 6.41 10.91 -6.27
C LEU A 100 6.87 9.66 -7.03
N VAL A 101 7.40 9.86 -8.23
CA VAL A 101 8.15 8.84 -8.97
C VAL A 101 9.49 9.44 -9.35
N ASP A 102 10.57 8.76 -8.95
CA ASP A 102 11.97 9.21 -9.14
C ASP A 102 12.19 10.67 -8.69
N GLY A 103 11.55 11.05 -7.56
CA GLY A 103 11.65 12.38 -6.95
C GLY A 103 10.74 13.46 -7.56
N HIS A 104 9.99 13.17 -8.61
CA HIS A 104 9.07 14.12 -9.24
C HIS A 104 7.63 13.90 -8.77
N HIS A 105 6.88 15.00 -8.54
CA HIS A 105 5.49 14.96 -8.15
C HIS A 105 4.57 14.68 -9.34
N TYR A 106 3.55 13.86 -9.10
CA TYR A 106 2.52 13.51 -10.07
C TYR A 106 1.13 13.55 -9.43
N ASN A 107 0.11 13.57 -10.27
CA ASN A 107 -1.26 13.31 -9.83
C ASN A 107 -1.50 11.79 -9.69
N LEU A 108 -2.46 11.43 -8.82
CA LEU A 108 -2.87 10.05 -8.61
C LEU A 108 -4.14 9.72 -9.38
N VAL A 109 -4.24 8.47 -9.80
CA VAL A 109 -5.51 7.85 -10.17
C VAL A 109 -5.72 6.59 -9.33
N ARG A 110 -7.01 6.21 -9.17
CA ARG A 110 -7.36 4.88 -8.67
C ARG A 110 -7.61 3.95 -9.84
N THR A 111 -7.33 2.69 -9.64
CA THR A 111 -7.68 1.62 -10.56
C THR A 111 -8.13 0.38 -9.80
N SER A 112 -9.04 -0.37 -10.37
CA SER A 112 -9.34 -1.76 -10.00
C SER A 112 -8.73 -2.76 -10.99
N ASP A 113 -8.15 -2.27 -12.09
CA ASP A 113 -7.49 -3.08 -13.11
C ASP A 113 -6.09 -3.49 -12.61
N ARG A 114 -5.95 -4.76 -12.31
CA ARG A 114 -4.73 -5.34 -11.75
C ARG A 114 -3.71 -5.80 -12.80
N VAL A 115 -4.06 -5.67 -14.08
CA VAL A 115 -3.25 -6.17 -15.21
C VAL A 115 -2.62 -5.01 -15.98
N SER A 116 -3.46 -4.11 -16.49
CA SER A 116 -3.02 -3.02 -17.37
C SER A 116 -2.97 -1.67 -16.64
N PHE A 117 -3.48 -1.60 -15.38
CA PHE A 117 -3.54 -0.40 -14.55
C PHE A 117 -4.29 0.77 -15.21
N THR A 118 -5.28 0.44 -16.06
CA THR A 118 -6.12 1.45 -16.70
C THR A 118 -7.03 2.13 -15.67
N SER A 119 -7.30 3.39 -15.85
CA SER A 119 -8.23 4.16 -15.04
C SER A 119 -9.06 5.09 -15.91
N ALA A 120 -10.37 5.11 -15.66
CA ALA A 120 -11.28 6.09 -16.24
C ALA A 120 -11.39 7.39 -15.40
N GLU A 121 -10.71 7.43 -14.24
CA GLU A 121 -10.77 8.59 -13.34
C GLU A 121 -9.85 9.72 -13.83
N THR A 122 -10.29 10.95 -13.62
CA THR A 122 -9.43 12.12 -13.81
C THR A 122 -8.35 12.12 -12.72
N PRO A 123 -7.05 12.31 -13.08
CA PRO A 123 -5.97 12.41 -12.12
C PRO A 123 -6.18 13.54 -11.11
N LYS A 124 -5.89 13.28 -9.83
CA LYS A 124 -6.08 14.21 -8.71
C LYS A 124 -4.87 14.22 -7.79
N GLU A 125 -4.69 15.30 -7.05
CA GLU A 125 -3.66 15.40 -6.00
C GLU A 125 -3.95 14.47 -4.81
N LYS A 126 -5.24 14.15 -4.58
CA LYS A 126 -5.70 13.29 -3.47
C LYS A 126 -6.82 12.38 -3.94
N VAL A 127 -6.75 11.12 -3.52
CA VAL A 127 -7.78 10.12 -3.81
C VAL A 127 -8.16 9.35 -2.55
N PHE A 128 -9.47 9.08 -2.37
CA PHE A 128 -9.94 8.19 -1.31
C PHE A 128 -9.80 6.74 -1.77
N LEU A 129 -9.27 5.89 -0.89
CA LEU A 129 -9.09 4.46 -1.16
C LEU A 129 -10.21 3.65 -0.54
N ARG A 130 -10.67 2.67 -1.28
CA ARG A 130 -11.54 1.57 -0.82
C ARG A 130 -10.75 0.28 -0.82
N ASN A 131 -11.32 -0.74 -0.22
CA ASN A 131 -10.76 -2.08 -0.34
C ASN A 131 -10.65 -2.52 -1.80
N ASN A 132 -9.53 -3.10 -2.17
CA ASN A 132 -9.14 -3.51 -3.54
C ASN A 132 -8.86 -2.36 -4.53
N ASP A 133 -8.86 -1.10 -4.11
CA ASP A 133 -8.37 -0.01 -4.95
C ASP A 133 -6.84 -0.07 -5.07
N GLY A 134 -6.35 0.10 -6.27
CA GLY A 134 -4.94 0.37 -6.58
C GLY A 134 -4.73 1.86 -6.83
N ILE A 135 -3.58 2.38 -6.44
CA ILE A 135 -3.13 3.76 -6.72
C ILE A 135 -1.85 3.75 -7.53
N LEU A 136 -1.75 4.67 -8.46
CA LEU A 136 -0.56 4.87 -9.28
C LEU A 136 -0.41 6.34 -9.69
N ALA A 137 0.82 6.72 -10.06
CA ALA A 137 1.12 8.02 -10.63
C ALA A 137 0.67 8.10 -12.09
N TYR A 138 0.09 9.24 -12.48
CA TYR A 138 -0.49 9.43 -13.80
C TYR A 138 -0.14 10.79 -14.38
N GLN A 139 0.24 10.82 -15.66
CA GLN A 139 0.56 12.05 -16.38
C GLN A 139 0.15 11.93 -17.85
N ASN A 140 -0.45 12.96 -18.41
CA ASN A 140 -0.84 13.04 -19.83
C ASN A 140 -1.66 11.83 -20.34
N GLY A 141 -2.54 11.30 -19.48
CA GLY A 141 -3.39 10.16 -19.84
C GLY A 141 -2.72 8.79 -19.73
N LEU A 142 -1.50 8.70 -19.20
CA LEU A 142 -0.73 7.45 -19.09
C LEU A 142 -0.14 7.25 -17.69
N PRO A 143 0.00 5.97 -17.26
CA PRO A 143 0.75 5.63 -16.06
C PRO A 143 2.22 6.04 -16.16
N VAL A 144 2.77 6.54 -15.05
CA VAL A 144 4.17 6.96 -14.97
C VAL A 144 5.06 5.76 -14.64
N ARG A 145 6.22 5.66 -15.32
CA ARG A 145 7.23 4.64 -15.08
C ARG A 145 8.41 5.23 -14.32
N GLY A 146 8.97 4.46 -13.40
CA GLY A 146 10.17 4.84 -12.67
C GLY A 146 10.74 3.68 -11.87
N LYS A 147 11.84 3.92 -11.19
CA LYS A 147 12.51 2.96 -10.29
C LYS A 147 12.05 3.10 -8.85
N GLN A 148 11.67 4.29 -8.45
CA GLN A 148 11.24 4.58 -7.09
C GLN A 148 9.88 5.27 -7.11
N MET A 149 8.98 4.83 -6.24
CA MET A 149 7.70 5.52 -5.99
C MET A 149 7.54 5.70 -4.49
N SER A 150 7.06 6.88 -4.09
CA SER A 150 6.59 7.10 -2.72
C SER A 150 5.22 7.74 -2.74
N VAL A 151 4.38 7.39 -1.76
CA VAL A 151 3.03 7.94 -1.62
C VAL A 151 2.68 8.08 -0.15
N THR A 152 2.07 9.20 0.22
CA THR A 152 1.57 9.45 1.57
C THR A 152 0.14 8.97 1.69
N ILE A 153 -0.13 8.14 2.69
CA ILE A 153 -1.44 7.58 3.00
C ILE A 153 -1.87 8.08 4.37
N LYS A 154 -2.92 8.90 4.40
CA LYS A 154 -3.55 9.34 5.64
C LYS A 154 -4.64 8.37 6.03
N ILE A 155 -4.53 7.79 7.23
CA ILE A 155 -5.46 6.83 7.80
C ILE A 155 -6.26 7.55 8.87
N ILE A 156 -7.57 7.58 8.73
CA ILE A 156 -8.48 8.37 9.58
C ILE A 156 -9.54 7.43 10.15
N PRO A 157 -9.56 7.19 11.47
CA PRO A 157 -10.65 6.45 12.10
C PRO A 157 -11.95 7.22 12.03
N VAL A 158 -13.02 6.52 11.64
CA VAL A 158 -14.39 7.05 11.60
C VAL A 158 -15.28 6.10 12.40
N ILE A 159 -15.55 6.48 13.64
CA ILE A 159 -16.20 5.64 14.64
C ILE A 159 -17.72 5.79 14.55
N ASN A 160 -18.42 4.68 14.55
CA ASN A 160 -19.87 4.65 14.60
C ASN A 160 -20.37 4.84 16.05
N ASP A 161 -21.41 5.66 16.27
CA ASP A 161 -21.98 5.91 17.59
C ASP A 161 -22.50 4.62 18.26
N ASP A 162 -23.06 3.69 17.47
CA ASP A 162 -23.53 2.41 18.00
C ASP A 162 -22.39 1.55 18.54
N GLN A 163 -21.18 1.76 18.00
CA GLN A 163 -19.99 1.12 18.53
C GLN A 163 -19.52 1.80 19.81
N LEU A 164 -19.72 3.10 19.97
CA LEU A 164 -19.35 3.84 21.18
C LEU A 164 -20.32 3.60 22.35
N ARG A 165 -21.62 3.40 22.08
CA ARG A 165 -22.65 3.27 23.12
C ARG A 165 -22.72 1.89 23.77
N GLY A 166 -22.19 0.86 23.13
CA GLY A 166 -22.28 -0.53 23.58
C GLY A 166 -20.98 -1.15 24.08
N ILE A 167 -19.96 -0.32 24.31
CA ILE A 167 -18.62 -0.81 24.58
C ILE A 167 -18.34 -0.77 26.09
N PRO A 168 -17.81 -1.87 26.69
CA PRO A 168 -17.14 -1.81 27.98
C PRO A 168 -15.95 -0.87 27.91
N ASP A 169 -15.58 -0.25 29.04
CA ASP A 169 -14.58 0.84 29.16
C ASP A 169 -13.22 0.61 28.47
N ASN A 170 -12.91 -0.58 27.99
CA ASN A 170 -11.66 -0.93 27.29
C ASN A 170 -11.93 -1.84 26.11
N THR A 171 -12.45 -1.30 25.00
CA THR A 171 -12.56 -2.05 23.74
C THR A 171 -11.42 -1.69 22.79
N GLU A 172 -10.74 -2.70 22.29
CA GLU A 172 -9.72 -2.56 21.27
C GLU A 172 -10.37 -2.61 19.86
N LEU A 173 -10.05 -1.62 19.04
CA LEU A 173 -10.50 -1.56 17.65
C LEU A 173 -9.30 -1.75 16.76
N GLU A 174 -9.35 -2.78 15.93
CA GLU A 174 -8.27 -3.14 15.02
C GLU A 174 -8.75 -3.26 13.57
N SER A 175 -7.82 -3.10 12.65
CA SER A 175 -7.99 -3.40 11.24
C SER A 175 -6.66 -3.82 10.63
N ALA A 176 -6.66 -4.89 9.86
CA ALA A 176 -5.51 -5.31 9.07
C ALA A 176 -5.56 -4.63 7.69
N LEU A 177 -4.48 -3.93 7.35
CA LEU A 177 -4.26 -3.34 6.03
C LEU A 177 -3.06 -4.05 5.38
N ALA A 178 -3.27 -4.70 4.26
CA ALA A 178 -2.20 -5.26 3.45
C ALA A 178 -2.03 -4.43 2.17
N TRP A 179 -0.77 -4.24 1.77
CA TRP A 179 -0.42 -3.53 0.55
C TRP A 179 0.24 -4.50 -0.42
N GLU A 180 -0.35 -4.62 -1.59
CA GLU A 180 0.17 -5.45 -2.67
C GLU A 180 0.72 -4.55 -3.77
N LEU A 181 2.00 -4.76 -4.10
CA LEU A 181 2.65 -4.08 -5.19
C LEU A 181 2.51 -4.92 -6.47
N LEU A 182 1.88 -4.34 -7.46
CA LEU A 182 1.85 -4.88 -8.82
C LEU A 182 2.63 -3.95 -9.75
N THR A 183 3.33 -4.54 -10.73
CA THR A 183 4.15 -3.79 -11.67
C THR A 183 3.99 -4.31 -13.10
N THR A 184 4.07 -3.39 -14.07
CA THR A 184 4.16 -3.73 -15.51
C THR A 184 5.42 -3.13 -16.13
N LYS A 185 5.84 -3.71 -17.25
CA LYS A 185 7.01 -3.23 -18.02
C LYS A 185 6.68 -1.94 -18.77
#